data_f9ba1c6b5f7f450e44b658fe2f0ad295
#
_entry.id   f9ba1c6b5f7f450e44b658fe2f0ad295
#
_cell.length_a   1.000
_cell.length_b   1.000
_cell.length_c   1.000
_cell.angle_alpha   90.00
_cell.angle_beta   90.00
_cell.angle_gamma   90.00
#
_symmetry.space_group_name_H-M   'P 1'
#
loop_
_entity.id
_entity.type
_entity.pdbx_description
1 polymer ?
#
loop_
_entity_poly.entity_id
_entity_poly.type
_entity_poly.pdbx_seq_one_letter_code
_entity_poly.pdbx_strand_id
1 'polypeptide(L)'
;MVLTPNLSGIPRLVGDNSPENITLTPGQLASFPAGVWMLGDNDTVRGSSDAERIFGNDGKDSLLGGAGNDSIYGGKDDDDILGETGDDFLTGDRNSDFLDGGAGNDLLRGGQGIDLLVGSDGNDTLIGDRDVDIYKGGAGSDVFVFRVDQAGIKVAGIEVPDAVIVDFDKSSDSIGISVPFTSNNISFEQVSYSLNDPRLLLLDPATISGGTSLLAKGGISQRSLDPDGNGRVEATNIRFGVTNALLGTVLNVTPADLTGRLINASSLL
;
A
#
# COMPACT_ATOMS: atom_id res chain seq x y z
N MET A 1 28.10 -7.83 7.26
CA MET A 1 26.97 -8.38 8.08
C MET A 1 27.54 -9.10 9.30
N VAL A 2 27.09 -8.74 10.47
CA VAL A 2 27.56 -9.32 11.73
C VAL A 2 26.46 -10.16 12.36
N LEU A 3 26.78 -11.40 12.76
CA LEU A 3 25.89 -12.23 13.55
C LEU A 3 25.96 -11.76 15.01
N THR A 4 24.90 -11.14 15.51
CA THR A 4 24.84 -10.79 16.94
C THR A 4 23.80 -11.63 17.67
N PRO A 5 24.17 -12.30 18.79
CA PRO A 5 23.17 -12.82 19.70
C PRO A 5 22.41 -11.63 20.29
N ASN A 6 21.09 -11.68 20.17
CA ASN A 6 20.20 -10.67 20.70
C ASN A 6 20.17 -10.69 22.23
N LEU A 7 19.91 -9.54 22.86
CA LEU A 7 19.62 -9.43 24.29
C LEU A 7 18.38 -10.24 24.73
N SER A 8 17.47 -10.57 23.80
CA SER A 8 16.30 -11.44 24.01
C SER A 8 16.62 -12.94 23.83
N GLY A 9 17.84 -13.28 23.41
CA GLY A 9 18.23 -14.67 23.19
C GLY A 9 17.75 -15.31 21.88
N ILE A 10 17.04 -14.58 21.02
CA ILE A 10 16.60 -15.08 19.70
C ILE A 10 17.61 -14.66 18.64
N PRO A 11 18.29 -15.62 17.96
CA PRO A 11 19.27 -15.28 16.94
C PRO A 11 18.65 -14.54 15.74
N ARG A 12 19.36 -13.55 15.21
CA ARG A 12 19.02 -12.79 14.02
C ARG A 12 20.27 -12.42 13.23
N LEU A 13 20.10 -12.17 11.93
CA LEU A 13 21.11 -11.50 11.13
C LEU A 13 20.95 -9.99 11.29
N VAL A 14 22.04 -9.29 11.54
CA VAL A 14 22.00 -7.83 11.77
C VAL A 14 23.02 -7.16 10.88
N GLY A 15 22.56 -6.16 10.12
CA GLY A 15 23.40 -5.20 9.43
C GLY A 15 24.06 -4.20 10.38
N ASP A 16 24.60 -3.14 9.86
CA ASP A 16 25.11 -2.01 10.64
C ASP A 16 24.50 -0.68 10.15
N ASN A 17 25.14 0.44 10.37
CA ASN A 17 24.66 1.75 9.89
C ASN A 17 25.44 2.17 8.63
N SER A 18 25.64 1.27 7.69
CA SER A 18 26.21 1.52 6.38
C SER A 18 25.42 0.76 5.32
N PRO A 19 25.34 1.24 4.07
CA PRO A 19 24.57 0.57 3.04
C PRO A 19 25.02 -0.87 2.83
N GLU A 20 24.08 -1.82 2.93
CA GLU A 20 24.33 -3.24 2.70
C GLU A 20 23.62 -3.75 1.47
N ASN A 21 24.19 -4.80 0.88
CA ASN A 21 23.53 -5.56 -0.18
C ASN A 21 23.59 -7.05 0.17
N ILE A 22 22.44 -7.59 0.50
CA ILE A 22 22.32 -8.95 1.04
C ILE A 22 21.44 -9.79 0.13
N THR A 23 21.93 -10.99 -0.18
CA THR A 23 21.13 -12.03 -0.83
C THR A 23 21.09 -13.24 0.07
N LEU A 24 19.89 -13.65 0.47
CA LEU A 24 19.67 -14.83 1.27
C LEU A 24 19.67 -16.09 0.39
N THR A 25 20.02 -17.21 0.99
CA THR A 25 19.92 -18.52 0.35
C THR A 25 18.97 -19.41 1.14
N PRO A 26 18.28 -20.37 0.49
CA PRO A 26 17.37 -21.27 1.18
C PRO A 26 18.00 -21.94 2.39
N GLY A 27 17.28 -21.97 3.50
CA GLY A 27 17.73 -22.50 4.79
C GLY A 27 18.64 -21.58 5.59
N GLN A 28 19.06 -20.45 5.06
CA GLN A 28 20.00 -19.54 5.76
C GLN A 28 19.40 -19.00 7.05
N LEU A 29 18.12 -18.65 7.10
CA LEU A 29 17.43 -18.13 8.28
C LEU A 29 16.93 -19.23 9.24
N ALA A 30 17.10 -20.51 8.94
CA ALA A 30 16.66 -21.58 9.83
C ALA A 30 17.26 -21.48 11.24
N SER A 31 18.47 -20.92 11.38
CA SER A 31 19.11 -20.63 12.66
C SER A 31 18.86 -19.22 13.21
N PHE A 32 18.09 -18.39 12.48
CA PHE A 32 17.84 -16.98 12.79
C PHE A 32 16.34 -16.66 12.73
N PRO A 33 15.53 -17.25 13.63
CA PRO A 33 14.06 -17.11 13.57
C PRO A 33 13.54 -15.67 13.81
N ALA A 34 14.41 -14.77 14.28
CA ALA A 34 14.08 -13.34 14.37
C ALA A 34 14.33 -12.59 13.05
N GLY A 35 14.79 -13.27 11.99
CA GLY A 35 14.94 -12.72 10.64
C GLY A 35 16.20 -11.88 10.42
N VAL A 36 16.14 -11.03 9.40
CA VAL A 36 17.18 -10.08 8.98
C VAL A 36 16.80 -8.69 9.45
N TRP A 37 17.73 -8.01 10.11
CA TRP A 37 17.56 -6.66 10.65
C TRP A 37 18.63 -5.75 10.06
N MET A 38 18.26 -4.90 9.12
CA MET A 38 19.07 -3.79 8.68
C MET A 38 18.94 -2.69 9.74
N LEU A 39 19.93 -1.90 10.01
CA LEU A 39 19.84 -0.92 11.12
C LEU A 39 19.62 0.50 10.61
N GLY A 40 20.36 0.90 9.63
CA GLY A 40 20.19 2.23 9.07
C GLY A 40 21.11 2.45 7.88
N ASP A 41 20.86 3.56 7.15
CA ASP A 41 21.33 3.81 5.81
C ASP A 41 20.49 3.01 4.77
N ASN A 42 20.74 3.19 3.47
CA ASN A 42 19.92 2.64 2.40
C ASN A 42 20.39 1.22 2.05
N ASP A 43 19.61 0.23 2.40
CA ASP A 43 19.96 -1.17 2.28
C ASP A 43 19.25 -1.87 1.11
N THR A 44 19.82 -2.97 0.67
CA THR A 44 19.20 -3.88 -0.30
C THR A 44 19.21 -5.29 0.26
N VAL A 45 18.02 -5.86 0.43
CA VAL A 45 17.85 -7.26 0.85
C VAL A 45 17.08 -8.01 -0.22
N ARG A 46 17.64 -9.13 -0.66
CA ARG A 46 16.94 -10.10 -1.49
C ARG A 46 16.78 -11.40 -0.69
N GLY A 47 15.54 -11.77 -0.49
CA GLY A 47 15.15 -13.03 0.13
C GLY A 47 15.47 -14.26 -0.72
N SER A 48 14.96 -15.40 -0.33
CA SER A 48 15.24 -16.69 -0.96
C SER A 48 13.97 -17.38 -1.51
N SER A 49 13.82 -18.64 -1.27
CA SER A 49 12.60 -19.41 -1.54
C SER A 49 11.93 -19.91 -0.25
N ASP A 50 12.41 -19.49 0.88
CA ASP A 50 11.83 -19.82 2.18
C ASP A 50 10.89 -18.68 2.62
N ALA A 51 10.19 -18.85 3.72
CA ALA A 51 9.47 -17.76 4.38
C ALA A 51 10.43 -16.91 5.22
N GLU A 52 10.65 -15.67 4.85
CA GLU A 52 11.57 -14.76 5.50
C GLU A 52 10.86 -13.74 6.42
N ARG A 53 11.68 -13.15 7.31
CA ARG A 53 11.30 -11.96 8.05
C ARG A 53 12.38 -10.91 7.90
N ILE A 54 12.04 -9.77 7.26
CA ILE A 54 13.00 -8.73 6.87
C ILE A 54 12.56 -7.41 7.50
N PHE A 55 13.51 -6.69 8.12
CA PHE A 55 13.31 -5.37 8.71
C PHE A 55 14.33 -4.39 8.14
N GLY A 56 13.88 -3.38 7.40
CA GLY A 56 14.71 -2.29 6.88
C GLY A 56 15.19 -1.37 8.00
N ASN A 57 14.31 -0.85 8.80
CA ASN A 57 14.44 0.10 9.90
C ASN A 57 14.62 1.55 9.45
N ASP A 58 15.85 2.12 9.48
CA ASP A 58 16.07 3.53 9.10
C ASP A 58 16.80 3.58 7.74
N GLY A 59 16.26 4.28 6.77
CA GLY A 59 16.86 4.41 5.43
C GLY A 59 15.86 4.13 4.31
N LYS A 60 16.27 4.46 3.08
CA LYS A 60 15.48 4.13 1.88
C LYS A 60 15.91 2.76 1.39
N ASP A 61 15.16 1.77 1.79
CA ASP A 61 15.53 0.38 1.59
C ASP A 61 14.89 -0.23 0.33
N SER A 62 15.53 -1.23 -0.23
CA SER A 62 14.99 -2.06 -1.29
C SER A 62 14.91 -3.50 -0.81
N LEU A 63 13.70 -3.94 -0.48
CA LEU A 63 13.44 -5.19 0.20
C LEU A 63 12.63 -6.12 -0.71
N LEU A 64 13.21 -7.27 -1.05
CA LEU A 64 12.57 -8.28 -1.89
C LEU A 64 12.43 -9.58 -1.09
N GLY A 65 11.21 -10.11 -0.98
CA GLY A 65 10.93 -11.37 -0.27
C GLY A 65 11.46 -12.58 -1.02
N GLY A 66 11.06 -12.74 -2.25
CA GLY A 66 11.46 -13.84 -3.08
C GLY A 66 10.33 -14.84 -3.30
N ALA A 67 10.50 -16.07 -2.88
CA ALA A 67 9.41 -17.01 -2.87
C ALA A 67 9.17 -17.51 -1.45
N GLY A 68 7.92 -17.84 -1.11
CA GLY A 68 7.56 -18.19 0.27
C GLY A 68 6.63 -17.14 0.84
N ASN A 69 6.10 -17.39 2.03
CA ASN A 69 5.21 -16.44 2.68
C ASN A 69 6.02 -15.53 3.59
N ASP A 70 6.35 -14.35 3.12
CA ASP A 70 7.28 -13.44 3.74
C ASP A 70 6.60 -12.44 4.69
N SER A 71 7.39 -11.86 5.59
CA SER A 71 6.96 -10.74 6.44
C SER A 71 8.01 -9.64 6.35
N ILE A 72 7.69 -8.54 5.64
CA ILE A 72 8.64 -7.47 5.35
C ILE A 72 8.16 -6.16 5.97
N TYR A 73 9.07 -5.49 6.65
CA TYR A 73 8.85 -4.23 7.34
C TYR A 73 9.87 -3.22 6.83
N GLY A 74 9.40 -2.16 6.16
CA GLY A 74 10.25 -1.07 5.67
C GLY A 74 10.87 -0.30 6.83
N GLY A 75 10.09 0.51 7.48
CA GLY A 75 10.51 1.20 8.68
C GLY A 75 10.39 2.71 8.61
N LYS A 76 11.47 3.43 8.42
CA LYS A 76 11.48 4.88 8.21
C LYS A 76 12.07 5.20 6.86
N ASP A 77 11.69 6.39 6.36
CA ASP A 77 12.03 6.89 5.04
C ASP A 77 11.27 6.14 3.94
N ASP A 78 11.53 6.46 2.68
CA ASP A 78 10.72 5.97 1.56
C ASP A 78 11.27 4.64 1.05
N ASP A 79 10.57 3.54 1.27
CA ASP A 79 11.02 2.19 0.96
C ASP A 79 10.43 1.63 -0.35
N ASP A 80 11.13 0.67 -0.96
CA ASP A 80 10.66 -0.15 -2.06
C ASP A 80 10.57 -1.61 -1.59
N ILE A 81 9.34 -2.13 -1.44
CA ILE A 81 9.07 -3.45 -0.87
C ILE A 81 8.34 -4.32 -1.89
N LEU A 82 8.90 -5.47 -2.22
CA LEU A 82 8.33 -6.45 -3.13
C LEU A 82 8.24 -7.82 -2.45
N GLY A 83 7.03 -8.40 -2.37
CA GLY A 83 6.81 -9.77 -1.87
C GLY A 83 7.33 -10.82 -2.85
N GLU A 84 7.10 -10.61 -4.13
CA GLU A 84 7.38 -11.48 -5.27
C GLU A 84 6.39 -12.66 -5.33
N THR A 85 6.60 -13.82 -4.72
CA THR A 85 5.66 -14.96 -4.80
C THR A 85 5.41 -15.61 -3.45
N GLY A 86 4.16 -15.77 -3.08
CA GLY A 86 3.70 -16.33 -1.80
C GLY A 86 2.60 -15.49 -1.22
N ASP A 87 1.98 -15.94 -0.14
CA ASP A 87 1.02 -15.10 0.59
C ASP A 87 1.81 -14.24 1.59
N ASP A 88 2.07 -12.98 1.24
CA ASP A 88 3.01 -12.11 1.93
C ASP A 88 2.33 -11.11 2.87
N PHE A 89 3.08 -10.65 3.87
CA PHE A 89 2.74 -9.52 4.72
C PHE A 89 3.78 -8.42 4.54
N LEU A 90 3.37 -7.28 3.98
CA LEU A 90 4.23 -6.13 3.72
C LEU A 90 3.73 -4.91 4.50
N THR A 91 4.65 -4.16 5.12
CA THR A 91 4.32 -2.85 5.70
C THR A 91 5.43 -1.83 5.45
N GLY A 92 5.03 -0.62 4.99
CA GLY A 92 5.94 0.51 4.78
C GLY A 92 6.35 1.17 6.08
N ASP A 93 5.42 1.33 7.00
CA ASP A 93 5.51 1.96 8.30
C ASP A 93 5.54 3.50 8.24
N ARG A 94 6.57 4.18 7.87
CA ARG A 94 6.67 5.65 7.85
C ARG A 94 7.25 6.18 6.55
N ASN A 95 6.75 7.37 6.14
CA ASN A 95 7.06 8.08 4.91
C ASN A 95 6.37 7.43 3.70
N SER A 96 6.79 7.78 2.49
CA SER A 96 6.04 7.40 1.29
C SER A 96 6.64 6.17 0.63
N ASP A 97 5.96 5.05 0.76
CA ASP A 97 6.45 3.74 0.42
C ASP A 97 5.82 3.19 -0.87
N PHE A 98 6.54 2.32 -1.52
CA PHE A 98 6.04 1.48 -2.60
C PHE A 98 6.01 0.02 -2.15
N LEU A 99 4.80 -0.57 -2.15
CA LEU A 99 4.58 -1.96 -1.81
C LEU A 99 3.97 -2.70 -3.00
N ASP A 100 4.57 -3.83 -3.40
CA ASP A 100 4.02 -4.74 -4.41
C ASP A 100 3.98 -6.16 -3.83
N GLY A 101 2.77 -6.70 -3.66
CA GLY A 101 2.57 -8.06 -3.15
C GLY A 101 3.16 -9.10 -4.08
N GLY A 102 2.79 -9.04 -5.35
CA GLY A 102 3.27 -9.95 -6.38
C GLY A 102 2.27 -11.06 -6.69
N ALA A 103 2.62 -12.30 -6.49
CA ALA A 103 1.72 -13.42 -6.75
C ALA A 103 1.39 -14.17 -5.46
N GLY A 104 0.14 -14.20 -5.08
CA GLY A 104 -0.37 -14.78 -3.84
C GLY A 104 -1.50 -13.97 -3.26
N ASN A 105 -1.97 -14.30 -2.06
CA ASN A 105 -3.00 -13.50 -1.41
C ASN A 105 -2.34 -12.65 -0.32
N ASP A 106 -2.05 -11.41 -0.63
CA ASP A 106 -1.15 -10.58 0.14
C ASP A 106 -1.90 -9.64 1.09
N LEU A 107 -1.24 -9.26 2.18
CA LEU A 107 -1.67 -8.22 3.08
C LEU A 107 -0.68 -7.07 3.07
N LEU A 108 -1.07 -5.94 2.48
CA LEU A 108 -0.26 -4.75 2.33
C LEU A 108 -0.76 -3.64 3.26
N ARG A 109 0.18 -3.04 4.00
CA ARG A 109 -0.08 -1.88 4.86
C ARG A 109 0.89 -0.76 4.54
N GLY A 110 0.38 0.40 4.13
CA GLY A 110 1.21 1.59 3.88
C GLY A 110 1.82 2.12 5.17
N GLY A 111 1.01 2.66 6.05
CA GLY A 111 1.46 3.18 7.33
C GLY A 111 1.20 4.68 7.49
N GLN A 112 2.24 5.49 7.56
CA GLN A 112 2.15 6.96 7.62
C GLN A 112 2.87 7.52 6.41
N GLY A 113 2.18 8.26 5.56
CA GLY A 113 2.72 8.85 4.36
C GLY A 113 1.79 8.69 3.17
N ILE A 114 2.28 9.05 2.01
CA ILE A 114 1.54 8.82 0.76
C ILE A 114 2.11 7.56 0.13
N ASP A 115 1.37 6.45 0.26
CA ASP A 115 1.86 5.15 -0.13
C ASP A 115 1.22 4.67 -1.44
N LEU A 116 1.96 3.86 -2.18
CA LEU A 116 1.43 3.12 -3.32
C LEU A 116 1.44 1.63 -3.02
N LEU A 117 0.24 1.05 -2.90
CA LEU A 117 0.03 -0.36 -2.66
C LEU A 117 -0.47 -1.04 -3.93
N VAL A 118 0.25 -2.05 -4.38
CA VAL A 118 -0.08 -2.87 -5.55
C VAL A 118 -0.24 -4.32 -5.10
N GLY A 119 -1.44 -4.91 -5.23
CA GLY A 119 -1.68 -6.31 -4.91
C GLY A 119 -1.04 -7.24 -5.93
N SER A 120 -1.27 -6.98 -7.20
CA SER A 120 -0.81 -7.73 -8.39
C SER A 120 -1.65 -8.97 -8.67
N ASP A 121 -1.16 -10.22 -8.53
CA ASP A 121 -1.93 -11.45 -8.83
C ASP A 121 -2.39 -12.12 -7.54
N GLY A 122 -3.68 -12.18 -7.26
CA GLY A 122 -4.21 -12.87 -6.08
C GLY A 122 -5.42 -12.18 -5.47
N ASN A 123 -5.83 -12.62 -4.27
CA ASN A 123 -6.92 -11.95 -3.57
C ASN A 123 -6.33 -11.15 -2.41
N ASP A 124 -6.07 -9.89 -2.65
CA ASP A 124 -5.24 -9.07 -1.80
C ASP A 124 -6.04 -8.20 -0.83
N THR A 125 -5.41 -7.79 0.26
CA THR A 125 -5.96 -6.83 1.19
C THR A 125 -5.02 -5.64 1.32
N LEU A 126 -5.49 -4.46 0.89
CA LEU A 126 -4.73 -3.22 0.85
C LEU A 126 -5.25 -2.23 1.88
N ILE A 127 -4.37 -1.78 2.77
CA ILE A 127 -4.67 -0.87 3.90
C ILE A 127 -3.62 0.25 3.89
N GLY A 128 -4.01 1.48 3.57
CA GLY A 128 -3.05 2.62 3.55
C GLY A 128 -2.68 3.12 4.93
N ASP A 129 -3.59 3.04 5.87
CA ASP A 129 -3.52 3.50 7.25
C ASP A 129 -3.66 5.02 7.40
N ARG A 130 -2.66 5.85 7.14
CA ARG A 130 -2.73 7.32 7.34
C ARG A 130 -2.25 8.07 6.13
N ASP A 131 -2.83 9.28 5.99
CA ASP A 131 -2.59 10.21 4.89
C ASP A 131 -3.31 9.77 3.61
N VAL A 132 -2.81 10.09 2.42
CA VAL A 132 -3.53 9.84 1.16
C VAL A 132 -2.84 8.75 0.37
N ASP A 133 -3.46 7.59 0.26
CA ASP A 133 -2.84 6.43 -0.37
C ASP A 133 -3.39 6.12 -1.76
N ILE A 134 -2.64 5.37 -2.53
CA ILE A 134 -3.03 4.91 -3.86
C ILE A 134 -3.07 3.39 -3.85
N TYR A 135 -4.21 2.83 -4.26
CA TYR A 135 -4.41 1.39 -4.34
C TYR A 135 -4.59 0.93 -5.77
N LYS A 136 -3.87 -0.13 -6.09
CA LYS A 136 -4.05 -0.93 -7.30
C LYS A 136 -4.16 -2.39 -6.89
N GLY A 137 -5.34 -3.01 -7.05
CA GLY A 137 -5.59 -4.40 -6.69
C GLY A 137 -4.88 -5.36 -7.62
N GLY A 138 -5.14 -5.25 -8.92
CA GLY A 138 -4.60 -6.15 -9.93
C GLY A 138 -5.59 -7.23 -10.32
N ALA A 139 -5.15 -8.48 -10.35
CA ALA A 139 -5.98 -9.60 -10.76
C ALA A 139 -6.44 -10.43 -9.56
N GLY A 140 -7.75 -10.53 -9.36
CA GLY A 140 -8.32 -11.33 -8.29
C GLY A 140 -9.57 -10.74 -7.68
N SER A 141 -9.76 -11.02 -6.40
CA SER A 141 -10.87 -10.47 -5.61
C SER A 141 -10.30 -9.69 -4.44
N ASP A 142 -10.08 -8.40 -4.65
CA ASP A 142 -9.32 -7.59 -3.74
C ASP A 142 -10.19 -6.86 -2.71
N VAL A 143 -9.60 -6.55 -1.57
CA VAL A 143 -10.23 -5.78 -0.50
C VAL A 143 -9.43 -4.51 -0.25
N PHE A 144 -10.01 -3.36 -0.56
CA PHE A 144 -9.44 -2.04 -0.29
C PHE A 144 -10.02 -1.46 0.99
N VAL A 145 -9.20 -1.24 2.00
CA VAL A 145 -9.70 -0.83 3.33
C VAL A 145 -9.56 0.69 3.52
N PHE A 146 -10.69 1.36 3.74
CA PHE A 146 -10.75 2.77 4.09
C PHE A 146 -10.94 2.97 5.59
N ARG A 147 -10.19 3.89 6.18
CA ARG A 147 -10.24 4.22 7.60
C ARG A 147 -11.11 5.43 7.88
N VAL A 148 -12.16 5.24 8.67
CA VAL A 148 -13.09 6.32 9.02
C VAL A 148 -12.47 7.40 9.89
N ASP A 149 -11.49 7.06 10.71
CA ASP A 149 -10.78 8.01 11.57
C ASP A 149 -9.86 8.97 10.78
N GLN A 150 -9.60 8.67 9.50
CA GLN A 150 -8.87 9.54 8.57
C GLN A 150 -9.81 10.35 7.64
N ALA A 151 -11.11 10.11 7.66
CA ALA A 151 -12.05 10.76 6.75
C ALA A 151 -12.09 12.29 6.91
N GLY A 152 -12.16 13.01 5.76
CA GLY A 152 -12.27 14.47 5.73
C GLY A 152 -10.97 15.22 5.93
N ILE A 153 -9.84 14.61 5.65
CA ILE A 153 -8.52 15.25 5.62
C ILE A 153 -8.54 16.44 4.64
N LYS A 154 -7.82 17.51 4.96
CA LYS A 154 -7.67 18.68 4.08
C LYS A 154 -6.21 19.02 3.86
N VAL A 155 -5.82 19.09 2.60
CA VAL A 155 -4.51 19.60 2.18
C VAL A 155 -4.70 20.95 1.51
N ALA A 156 -4.05 21.98 2.02
CA ALA A 156 -4.21 23.37 1.56
C ALA A 156 -5.68 23.87 1.50
N GLY A 157 -6.53 23.36 2.40
CA GLY A 157 -7.97 23.68 2.46
C GLY A 157 -8.86 22.89 1.49
N ILE A 158 -8.29 22.03 0.66
CA ILE A 158 -9.03 21.13 -0.24
C ILE A 158 -9.24 19.80 0.48
N GLU A 159 -10.49 19.32 0.52
CA GLU A 159 -10.78 17.98 1.05
C GLU A 159 -10.20 16.94 0.11
N VAL A 160 -9.39 16.02 0.65
CA VAL A 160 -8.76 14.92 -0.09
C VAL A 160 -9.29 13.59 0.44
N PRO A 161 -9.34 12.54 -0.39
CA PRO A 161 -9.73 11.21 0.07
C PRO A 161 -8.65 10.62 0.99
N ASP A 162 -9.03 9.67 1.82
CA ASP A 162 -8.11 8.80 2.57
C ASP A 162 -7.29 7.94 1.60
N ALA A 163 -7.96 7.40 0.57
CA ALA A 163 -7.28 6.67 -0.48
C ALA A 163 -7.97 6.80 -1.84
N VAL A 164 -7.22 6.49 -2.89
CA VAL A 164 -7.71 6.43 -4.27
C VAL A 164 -7.46 5.04 -4.86
N ILE A 165 -8.52 4.35 -5.26
CA ILE A 165 -8.44 3.07 -5.98
C ILE A 165 -8.43 3.36 -7.49
N VAL A 166 -7.45 2.82 -8.21
CA VAL A 166 -7.23 3.14 -9.63
C VAL A 166 -7.72 2.09 -10.61
N ASP A 167 -7.97 0.84 -10.17
CA ASP A 167 -8.31 -0.30 -11.04
C ASP A 167 -9.42 -1.22 -10.51
N PHE A 168 -10.34 -0.71 -9.71
CA PHE A 168 -11.43 -1.49 -9.09
C PHE A 168 -12.21 -2.35 -10.09
N ASP A 169 -12.17 -3.67 -9.91
CA ASP A 169 -13.03 -4.59 -10.66
C ASP A 169 -14.37 -4.78 -9.93
N LYS A 170 -15.41 -4.17 -10.47
CA LYS A 170 -16.76 -4.26 -9.92
C LYS A 170 -17.36 -5.67 -9.87
N SER A 171 -16.75 -6.66 -10.52
CA SER A 171 -17.23 -8.05 -10.51
C SER A 171 -16.66 -8.86 -9.35
N SER A 172 -15.47 -8.52 -8.86
CA SER A 172 -14.71 -9.30 -7.88
C SER A 172 -14.37 -8.53 -6.60
N ASP A 173 -14.04 -7.23 -6.71
CA ASP A 173 -13.47 -6.48 -5.61
C ASP A 173 -14.49 -5.99 -4.58
N SER A 174 -13.98 -5.64 -3.40
CA SER A 174 -14.75 -5.11 -2.28
C SER A 174 -14.05 -3.96 -1.60
N ILE A 175 -14.85 -3.06 -1.00
CA ILE A 175 -14.33 -1.95 -0.20
C ILE A 175 -14.64 -2.23 1.26
N GLY A 176 -13.60 -2.36 2.06
CA GLY A 176 -13.66 -2.52 3.51
C GLY A 176 -13.79 -1.16 4.21
N ILE A 177 -14.73 -1.06 5.15
CA ILE A 177 -14.87 0.12 6.01
C ILE A 177 -14.47 -0.26 7.44
N SER A 178 -13.55 0.50 8.02
CA SER A 178 -12.91 0.20 9.32
C SER A 178 -13.85 0.18 10.54
N VAL A 179 -15.10 0.62 10.38
CA VAL A 179 -16.12 0.59 11.43
C VAL A 179 -17.44 0.02 10.92
N PRO A 180 -18.31 -0.49 11.78
CA PRO A 180 -19.65 -0.90 11.37
C PRO A 180 -20.43 0.27 10.77
N PHE A 181 -21.03 0.05 9.61
CA PHE A 181 -21.80 1.06 8.88
C PHE A 181 -23.20 0.58 8.52
N THR A 182 -24.08 1.53 8.19
CA THR A 182 -25.40 1.29 7.60
C THR A 182 -25.53 2.12 6.33
N SER A 183 -26.47 1.78 5.48
CA SER A 183 -26.77 2.56 4.27
C SER A 183 -27.11 4.03 4.53
N ASN A 184 -27.46 4.38 5.77
CA ASN A 184 -27.81 5.76 6.15
C ASN A 184 -26.60 6.64 6.47
N ASN A 185 -25.43 6.03 6.70
CA ASN A 185 -24.20 6.80 7.02
C ASN A 185 -23.11 6.68 5.93
N ILE A 186 -23.44 6.11 4.79
CA ILE A 186 -22.58 6.10 3.60
C ILE A 186 -23.35 6.69 2.42
N SER A 187 -22.70 7.54 1.67
CA SER A 187 -23.22 8.10 0.42
C SER A 187 -22.18 8.06 -0.67
N PHE A 188 -22.66 8.02 -1.92
CA PHE A 188 -21.83 7.99 -3.11
C PHE A 188 -22.09 9.25 -3.95
N GLU A 189 -21.04 9.88 -4.41
CA GLU A 189 -21.09 11.08 -5.23
C GLU A 189 -20.30 10.85 -6.53
N GLN A 190 -20.99 10.88 -7.68
CA GLN A 190 -20.31 10.86 -8.98
C GLN A 190 -19.59 12.18 -9.20
N VAL A 191 -18.32 12.13 -9.53
CA VAL A 191 -17.48 13.28 -9.79
C VAL A 191 -16.64 13.08 -11.04
N SER A 192 -16.14 14.18 -11.59
CA SER A 192 -15.26 14.16 -12.76
C SER A 192 -14.15 15.19 -12.55
N TYR A 193 -12.91 14.73 -12.49
CA TYR A 193 -11.73 15.55 -12.29
C TYR A 193 -11.05 15.85 -13.62
N SER A 194 -10.50 17.06 -13.82
CA SER A 194 -9.53 17.27 -14.90
C SER A 194 -8.20 16.60 -14.55
N LEU A 195 -7.41 16.17 -15.52
CA LEU A 195 -6.08 15.60 -15.29
C LEU A 195 -5.11 16.54 -14.53
N ASN A 196 -5.40 17.86 -14.54
CA ASN A 196 -4.64 18.86 -13.79
C ASN A 196 -5.31 19.21 -12.43
N ASP A 197 -6.30 18.45 -11.97
CA ASP A 197 -6.94 18.70 -10.67
C ASP A 197 -5.92 18.53 -9.54
N PRO A 198 -5.80 19.50 -8.61
CA PRO A 198 -4.85 19.39 -7.50
C PRO A 198 -5.00 18.12 -6.67
N ARG A 199 -6.21 17.55 -6.59
CA ARG A 199 -6.48 16.29 -5.89
C ARG A 199 -5.83 15.09 -6.55
N LEU A 200 -5.75 15.06 -7.89
CA LEU A 200 -5.03 14.04 -8.65
C LEU A 200 -3.52 14.28 -8.65
N LEU A 201 -3.07 15.56 -8.62
CA LEU A 201 -1.66 15.89 -8.55
C LEU A 201 -1.02 15.51 -7.21
N LEU A 202 -1.80 15.44 -6.14
CA LEU A 202 -1.35 14.92 -4.84
C LEU A 202 -1.03 13.41 -4.88
N LEU A 203 -1.53 12.70 -5.90
CA LEU A 203 -1.24 11.27 -6.11
C LEU A 203 0.14 11.02 -6.75
N ASP A 204 0.90 12.07 -7.10
CA ASP A 204 2.25 11.92 -7.63
C ASP A 204 3.27 12.67 -6.77
N PRO A 205 3.79 12.03 -5.70
CA PRO A 205 4.80 12.63 -4.82
C PRO A 205 6.09 13.04 -5.53
N ALA A 206 6.39 12.50 -6.72
CA ALA A 206 7.57 12.91 -7.48
C ALA A 206 7.52 14.40 -7.87
N THR A 207 6.33 15.00 -7.96
CA THR A 207 6.15 16.44 -8.11
C THR A 207 6.67 17.21 -6.89
N ILE A 208 6.78 16.54 -5.74
CA ILE A 208 7.17 17.12 -4.44
C ILE A 208 8.64 16.84 -4.11
N SER A 209 9.22 15.70 -4.52
CA SER A 209 10.56 15.27 -4.06
C SER A 209 11.62 15.03 -5.14
N GLY A 210 11.30 15.18 -6.44
CA GLY A 210 12.27 15.02 -7.53
C GLY A 210 12.75 13.58 -7.79
N GLY A 211 12.07 12.57 -7.24
CA GLY A 211 12.35 11.15 -7.44
C GLY A 211 11.56 10.51 -8.60
N THR A 212 11.68 9.20 -8.76
CA THR A 212 10.83 8.44 -9.68
C THR A 212 9.40 8.45 -9.14
N SER A 213 8.43 8.81 -9.99
CA SER A 213 7.02 8.85 -9.62
C SER A 213 6.55 7.51 -9.06
N LEU A 214 5.89 7.51 -7.90
CA LEU A 214 5.25 6.32 -7.33
C LEU A 214 4.27 5.71 -8.33
N LEU A 215 3.48 6.54 -9.02
CA LEU A 215 2.56 6.07 -10.06
C LEU A 215 3.29 5.28 -11.16
N ALA A 216 4.47 5.73 -11.57
CA ALA A 216 5.27 5.03 -12.56
C ALA A 216 5.80 3.69 -12.04
N LYS A 217 6.17 3.58 -10.76
CA LYS A 217 6.57 2.32 -10.12
C LYS A 217 5.43 1.30 -10.17
N GLY A 218 4.21 1.69 -9.83
CA GLY A 218 3.03 0.83 -9.90
C GLY A 218 2.47 0.59 -11.31
N GLY A 219 3.15 1.07 -12.36
CA GLY A 219 2.69 0.95 -13.75
C GLY A 219 1.40 1.72 -14.04
N ILE A 220 1.09 2.75 -13.23
CA ILE A 220 -0.09 3.60 -13.40
C ILE A 220 0.26 4.71 -14.39
N SER A 221 -0.36 4.67 -15.56
CA SER A 221 -0.16 5.63 -16.63
C SER A 221 -1.31 6.63 -16.72
N GLN A 222 -1.08 7.77 -17.38
CA GLN A 222 -2.15 8.70 -17.71
C GLN A 222 -3.33 8.02 -18.44
N ARG A 223 -3.05 7.02 -19.29
CA ARG A 223 -4.07 6.23 -19.96
C ARG A 223 -4.88 5.34 -19.02
N SER A 224 -4.29 4.87 -17.92
CA SER A 224 -5.01 4.14 -16.89
C SER A 224 -5.98 5.05 -16.12
N LEU A 225 -5.58 6.31 -15.90
CA LEU A 225 -6.41 7.31 -15.22
C LEU A 225 -7.50 7.88 -16.11
N ASP A 226 -7.24 8.05 -17.42
CA ASP A 226 -8.15 8.61 -18.44
C ASP A 226 -8.23 7.66 -19.65
N PRO A 227 -8.95 6.54 -19.52
CA PRO A 227 -8.96 5.49 -20.54
C PRO A 227 -9.65 5.91 -21.85
N ASP A 228 -10.56 6.88 -21.83
CA ASP A 228 -11.26 7.40 -22.99
C ASP A 228 -10.57 8.62 -23.64
N GLY A 229 -9.52 9.15 -23.02
CA GLY A 229 -8.69 10.23 -23.54
C GLY A 229 -9.39 11.58 -23.62
N ASN A 230 -10.44 11.81 -22.85
CA ASN A 230 -11.21 13.06 -22.88
C ASN A 230 -10.60 14.19 -22.03
N GLY A 231 -9.49 13.94 -21.37
CA GLY A 231 -8.79 14.86 -20.46
C GLY A 231 -9.41 14.94 -19.06
N ARG A 232 -10.29 13.99 -18.73
CA ARG A 232 -10.97 13.91 -17.43
C ARG A 232 -10.87 12.52 -16.83
N VAL A 233 -10.91 12.47 -15.52
CA VAL A 233 -10.96 11.22 -14.73
C VAL A 233 -12.33 11.14 -14.08
N GLU A 234 -13.11 10.16 -14.48
CA GLU A 234 -14.39 9.86 -13.87
C GLU A 234 -14.20 9.07 -12.59
N ALA A 235 -14.95 9.40 -11.55
CA ALA A 235 -14.77 8.76 -10.26
C ALA A 235 -16.05 8.77 -9.42
N THR A 236 -16.09 7.89 -8.40
CA THR A 236 -17.09 7.92 -7.35
C THR A 236 -16.43 8.19 -6.00
N ASN A 237 -16.78 9.29 -5.38
CA ASN A 237 -16.43 9.60 -4.01
C ASN A 237 -17.32 8.83 -3.04
N ILE A 238 -16.71 8.23 -2.03
CA ILE A 238 -17.39 7.57 -0.92
C ILE A 238 -17.31 8.50 0.28
N ARG A 239 -18.45 8.87 0.85
CA ARG A 239 -18.55 9.79 1.98
C ARG A 239 -19.19 9.11 3.18
N PHE A 240 -18.76 9.49 4.38
CA PHE A 240 -19.16 8.85 5.62
C PHE A 240 -19.65 9.85 6.69
N GLY A 241 -20.65 9.40 7.44
CA GLY A 241 -21.15 10.07 8.61
C GLY A 241 -22.04 11.29 8.35
N VAL A 242 -22.51 11.90 9.41
CA VAL A 242 -23.41 13.08 9.38
C VAL A 242 -22.72 14.33 8.85
N THR A 243 -21.40 14.39 8.93
CA THR A 243 -20.57 15.48 8.38
C THR A 243 -20.33 15.33 6.88
N ASN A 244 -20.72 14.22 6.30
CA ASN A 244 -20.51 13.88 4.89
C ASN A 244 -19.02 13.96 4.48
N ALA A 245 -18.10 13.54 5.38
CA ALA A 245 -16.66 13.58 5.16
C ALA A 245 -16.25 12.63 4.03
N LEU A 246 -15.33 13.08 3.18
CA LEU A 246 -14.79 12.25 2.10
C LEU A 246 -13.92 11.14 2.71
N LEU A 247 -14.27 9.89 2.44
CA LEU A 247 -13.58 8.70 2.93
C LEU A 247 -12.62 8.17 1.88
N GLY A 248 -13.07 8.02 0.64
CA GLY A 248 -12.24 7.49 -0.44
C GLY A 248 -12.77 7.86 -1.80
N THR A 249 -11.96 7.62 -2.82
CA THR A 249 -12.31 7.84 -4.24
C THR A 249 -11.97 6.59 -5.05
N VAL A 250 -12.92 6.13 -5.86
CA VAL A 250 -12.73 5.00 -6.77
C VAL A 250 -12.83 5.52 -8.20
N LEU A 251 -11.78 5.31 -8.99
CA LEU A 251 -11.71 5.82 -10.35
C LEU A 251 -12.45 4.92 -11.32
N ASN A 252 -13.01 5.52 -12.38
CA ASN A 252 -13.66 4.87 -13.51
C ASN A 252 -14.84 3.96 -13.15
N VAL A 253 -15.52 4.22 -12.03
CA VAL A 253 -16.73 3.51 -11.60
C VAL A 253 -17.87 4.47 -11.31
N THR A 254 -19.10 3.96 -11.35
CA THR A 254 -20.31 4.69 -10.97
C THR A 254 -20.78 4.30 -9.56
N PRO A 255 -21.62 5.10 -8.89
CA PRO A 255 -22.24 4.72 -7.62
C PRO A 255 -22.94 3.35 -7.64
N ALA A 256 -23.55 3.00 -8.79
CA ALA A 256 -24.23 1.73 -8.96
C ALA A 256 -23.27 0.53 -8.93
N ASP A 257 -22.03 0.71 -9.44
CA ASP A 257 -21.02 -0.34 -9.46
C ASP A 257 -20.53 -0.70 -8.03
N LEU A 258 -20.60 0.24 -7.10
CA LEU A 258 -20.19 0.06 -5.69
C LEU A 258 -21.31 -0.51 -4.80
N THR A 259 -22.54 -0.58 -5.31
CA THR A 259 -23.68 -1.09 -4.55
C THR A 259 -23.47 -2.58 -4.23
N GLY A 260 -23.44 -2.92 -2.92
CA GLY A 260 -23.23 -4.28 -2.44
C GLY A 260 -21.75 -4.71 -2.38
N ARG A 261 -20.81 -3.79 -2.67
CA ARG A 261 -19.37 -4.03 -2.59
C ARG A 261 -18.72 -3.58 -1.28
N LEU A 262 -19.48 -2.93 -0.40
CA LEU A 262 -18.98 -2.48 0.90
C LEU A 262 -19.08 -3.61 1.93
N ILE A 263 -17.99 -3.85 2.65
CA ILE A 263 -17.89 -4.82 3.73
C ILE A 263 -17.39 -4.18 5.02
N ASN A 264 -17.71 -4.77 6.16
CA ASN A 264 -17.12 -4.35 7.44
C ASN A 264 -15.74 -4.95 7.59
N ALA A 265 -14.73 -4.10 7.67
CA ALA A 265 -13.32 -4.48 7.76
C ALA A 265 -12.69 -4.19 9.15
N SER A 266 -13.49 -3.95 10.18
CA SER A 266 -12.97 -3.63 11.53
C SER A 266 -12.10 -4.72 12.15
N SER A 267 -12.15 -5.95 11.63
CA SER A 267 -11.30 -7.07 12.07
C SER A 267 -9.97 -7.17 11.32
N LEU A 268 -9.77 -6.37 10.27
CA LEU A 268 -8.54 -6.35 9.47
C LEU A 268 -7.51 -5.33 9.97
N LEU A 269 -7.91 -4.46 10.87
CA LEU A 269 -7.08 -3.43 11.51
C LEU A 269 -6.62 -3.92 12.88
#